data_0f8dcaf922f4d1e037276cd6858ba644
#
_entry.id   0f8dcaf922f4d1e037276cd6858ba644
#
_cell.length_a   1.000
_cell.length_b   1.000
_cell.length_c   1.000
_cell.angle_alpha   90.00
_cell.angle_beta   90.00
_cell.angle_gamma   90.00
#
_symmetry.space_group_name_H-M   'P 1'
#
loop_
_entity.id
_entity.type
_entity.pdbx_description
1 polymer ?
#
loop_
_entity_poly.entity_id
_entity_poly.type
_entity_poly.pdbx_seq_one_letter_code
_entity_poly.pdbx_strand_id
1 'polypeptide(L)'
;MIYESTRDINRKINPSEAILQGLSEEGGLFVLRDLGKNKLDLKNLVGKNYYEVAEEVLKLFVDFSEQEIKACVENAYKGKFSNEKITPLVELNDSYVLELFNGPT
;
A
#
# COMPACT_ATOMS: atom_id res chain seq x y z
N MET A 1 -1.12 -2.79 15.81
CA MET A 1 -1.81 -1.99 14.78
C MET A 1 -3.30 -2.35 14.82
N ILE A 2 -4.21 -1.36 14.78
CA ILE A 2 -5.66 -1.59 14.95
C ILE A 2 -6.41 -0.92 13.81
N TYR A 3 -7.31 -1.67 13.20
CA TYR A 3 -8.28 -1.20 12.23
C TYR A 3 -9.66 -1.06 12.88
N GLU A 4 -10.40 -0.04 12.48
CA GLU A 4 -11.77 0.23 12.93
C GLU A 4 -12.71 0.33 11.73
N SER A 5 -13.96 -0.08 11.90
CA SER A 5 -14.96 0.11 10.85
C SER A 5 -15.38 1.59 10.76
N THR A 6 -15.58 2.08 9.54
CA THR A 6 -16.10 3.43 9.28
C THR A 6 -17.55 3.63 9.76
N ARG A 7 -18.27 2.54 10.04
CA ARG A 7 -19.66 2.57 10.54
C ARG A 7 -19.81 2.18 11.99
N ASP A 8 -18.82 1.44 12.55
CA ASP A 8 -18.79 1.07 13.96
C ASP A 8 -17.37 1.15 14.52
N ILE A 9 -17.05 2.23 15.22
CA ILE A 9 -15.73 2.46 15.84
C ILE A 9 -15.38 1.46 16.95
N ASN A 10 -16.36 0.70 17.46
CA ASN A 10 -16.12 -0.36 18.44
C ASN A 10 -15.68 -1.67 17.78
N ARG A 11 -15.94 -1.82 16.47
CA ARG A 11 -15.47 -2.96 15.71
C ARG A 11 -13.99 -2.79 15.39
N LYS A 12 -13.15 -3.47 16.17
CA LYS A 12 -11.68 -3.39 16.12
C LYS A 12 -11.11 -4.75 15.73
N ILE A 13 -10.24 -4.74 14.74
CA ILE A 13 -9.58 -5.94 14.24
C ILE A 13 -8.11 -5.66 13.93
N ASN A 14 -7.31 -6.69 13.80
CA ASN A 14 -5.93 -6.57 13.35
C ASN A 14 -5.83 -6.48 11.80
N PRO A 15 -4.66 -6.13 11.22
CA PRO A 15 -4.48 -5.99 9.78
C PRO A 15 -4.83 -7.25 9.00
N SER A 16 -4.42 -8.43 9.47
CA SER A 16 -4.70 -9.71 8.79
C SER A 16 -6.19 -10.00 8.71
N GLU A 17 -6.90 -9.79 9.81
CA GLU A 17 -8.37 -9.94 9.86
C GLU A 17 -9.06 -8.96 8.92
N ALA A 18 -8.59 -7.69 8.85
CA ALA A 18 -9.14 -6.68 7.95
C ALA A 18 -8.98 -7.08 6.47
N ILE A 19 -7.83 -7.61 6.10
CA ILE A 19 -7.57 -8.11 4.74
C ILE A 19 -8.46 -9.30 4.40
N LEU A 20 -8.57 -10.27 5.30
CA LEU A 20 -9.35 -11.48 5.07
C LEU A 20 -10.85 -11.22 5.02
N GLN A 21 -11.35 -10.35 5.88
CA GLN A 21 -12.77 -10.03 5.95
C GLN A 21 -13.21 -9.07 4.82
N GLY A 22 -12.36 -8.11 4.44
CA GLY A 22 -12.64 -7.08 3.43
C GLY A 22 -13.58 -6.00 3.95
N LEU A 23 -14.88 -6.24 3.97
CA LEU A 23 -15.89 -5.32 4.52
C LEU A 23 -16.32 -5.75 5.93
N SER A 24 -16.62 -4.79 6.77
CA SER A 24 -17.24 -5.04 8.06
C SER A 24 -18.70 -5.53 7.89
N GLU A 25 -19.24 -6.29 8.84
CA GLU A 25 -20.56 -6.92 8.76
C GLU A 25 -21.69 -5.91 8.50
N GLU A 26 -21.58 -4.71 9.06
CA GLU A 26 -22.50 -3.60 8.84
C GLU A 26 -22.24 -2.80 7.54
N GLY A 27 -21.33 -3.30 6.68
CA GLY A 27 -20.97 -2.72 5.39
C GLY A 27 -20.00 -1.53 5.47
N GLY A 28 -19.35 -1.33 6.62
CA GLY A 28 -18.28 -0.34 6.78
C GLY A 28 -16.96 -0.81 6.16
N LEU A 29 -16.09 0.14 5.86
CA LEU A 29 -14.70 -0.12 5.48
C LEU A 29 -13.81 -0.16 6.72
N PHE A 30 -12.78 -1.01 6.69
CA PHE A 30 -11.77 -1.00 7.74
C PHE A 30 -10.71 0.06 7.44
N VAL A 31 -10.52 0.98 8.37
CA VAL A 31 -9.55 2.08 8.30
C VAL A 31 -8.60 1.98 9.47
N LEU A 32 -7.32 2.22 9.21
CA LEU A 32 -6.31 2.25 10.27
C LEU A 32 -6.64 3.38 11.26
N ARG A 33 -6.81 3.04 12.55
CA ARG A 33 -7.19 3.99 13.61
C ARG A 33 -6.26 5.19 13.69
N ASP A 34 -4.96 4.93 13.56
CA ASP A 34 -3.92 5.95 13.69
C ASP A 34 -3.39 6.44 12.33
N LEU A 35 -4.25 6.38 11.30
CA LEU A 35 -3.90 6.87 9.97
C LEU A 35 -3.41 8.33 10.04
N GLY A 36 -2.21 8.55 9.48
CA GLY A 36 -1.57 9.86 9.47
C GLY A 36 -0.73 10.21 10.70
N LYS A 37 -0.73 9.41 11.76
CA LYS A 37 0.22 9.56 12.88
C LYS A 37 1.62 9.09 12.47
N ASN A 38 1.71 7.97 11.78
CA ASN A 38 2.96 7.46 11.22
C ASN A 38 3.13 8.02 9.80
N LYS A 39 4.25 8.66 9.55
CA LYS A 39 4.55 9.26 8.25
C LYS A 39 5.83 8.67 7.69
N LEU A 40 5.88 8.49 6.39
CA LEU A 40 7.12 8.19 5.69
C LEU A 40 8.02 9.42 5.68
N ASP A 41 9.30 9.19 5.97
CA ASP A 41 10.31 10.19 5.65
C ASP A 41 10.65 10.06 4.15
N LEU A 42 10.16 11.01 3.36
CA LEU A 42 10.36 11.01 1.92
C LEU A 42 11.85 11.07 1.52
N LYS A 43 12.71 11.63 2.37
CA LYS A 43 14.15 11.66 2.12
C LYS A 43 14.75 10.26 2.07
N ASN A 44 14.23 9.35 2.89
CA ASN A 44 14.68 7.97 2.94
C ASN A 44 14.17 7.12 1.75
N LEU A 45 13.25 7.67 0.95
CA LEU A 45 12.73 7.00 -0.24
C LEU A 45 13.48 7.40 -1.53
N VAL A 46 14.26 8.47 -1.48
CA VAL A 46 15.03 8.93 -2.65
C VAL A 46 16.01 7.84 -3.10
N GLY A 47 15.95 7.48 -4.37
CA GLY A 47 16.79 6.44 -4.98
C GLY A 47 16.31 5.01 -4.77
N LYS A 48 15.25 4.77 -4.00
CA LYS A 48 14.62 3.46 -3.87
C LYS A 48 13.82 3.11 -5.13
N ASN A 49 13.81 1.83 -5.47
CA ASN A 49 12.96 1.32 -6.54
C ASN A 49 11.51 1.12 -6.06
N TYR A 50 10.62 0.77 -6.99
CA TYR A 50 9.20 0.59 -6.70
C TYR A 50 8.93 -0.43 -5.58
N TYR A 51 9.63 -1.56 -5.59
CA TYR A 51 9.45 -2.61 -4.58
C TYR A 51 9.86 -2.14 -3.18
N GLU A 52 11.01 -1.49 -3.09
CA GLU A 52 11.51 -0.92 -1.83
C GLU A 52 10.59 0.17 -1.27
N VAL A 53 10.00 0.99 -2.14
CA VAL A 53 9.00 1.99 -1.73
C VAL A 53 7.71 1.29 -1.26
N ALA A 54 7.25 0.26 -1.97
CA ALA A 54 6.07 -0.51 -1.59
C ALA A 54 6.24 -1.17 -0.22
N GLU A 55 7.41 -1.74 0.06
CA GLU A 55 7.74 -2.31 1.37
C GLU A 55 7.62 -1.27 2.49
N GLU A 56 8.20 -0.08 2.29
CA GLU A 56 8.15 1.01 3.30
C GLU A 56 6.71 1.52 3.51
N VAL A 57 5.92 1.62 2.44
CA VAL A 57 4.51 2.01 2.55
C VAL A 57 3.71 0.96 3.31
N LEU A 58 3.88 -0.33 2.99
CA LEU A 58 3.14 -1.41 3.64
C LEU A 58 3.42 -1.51 5.13
N LYS A 59 4.64 -1.21 5.59
CA LYS A 59 4.98 -1.14 7.03
C LYS A 59 4.10 -0.16 7.82
N LEU A 60 3.47 0.81 7.17
CA LEU A 60 2.53 1.72 7.82
C LEU A 60 1.15 1.10 8.03
N PHE A 61 0.80 0.05 7.30
CA PHE A 61 -0.54 -0.50 7.25
C PHE A 61 -0.65 -1.92 7.78
N VAL A 62 0.46 -2.68 7.83
CA VAL A 62 0.46 -4.06 8.33
C VAL A 62 1.56 -4.24 9.37
N ASP A 63 1.33 -5.16 10.30
CA ASP A 63 2.27 -5.54 11.35
C ASP A 63 2.98 -6.88 11.04
N PHE A 64 3.17 -7.15 9.75
CA PHE A 64 3.92 -8.30 9.27
C PHE A 64 5.41 -8.12 9.44
N SER A 65 6.16 -9.20 9.50
CA SER A 65 7.62 -9.15 9.49
C SER A 65 8.13 -8.57 8.16
N GLU A 66 9.34 -8.03 8.18
CA GLU A 66 9.97 -7.50 6.95
C GLU A 66 10.09 -8.56 5.85
N GLN A 67 10.34 -9.82 6.23
CA GLN A 67 10.44 -10.93 5.30
C GLN A 67 9.09 -11.23 4.63
N GLU A 68 8.01 -11.20 5.40
CA GLU A 68 6.64 -11.40 4.86
C GLU A 68 6.23 -10.25 3.93
N ILE A 69 6.49 -9.01 4.33
CA ILE A 69 6.21 -7.83 3.49
C ILE A 69 6.97 -7.94 2.17
N LYS A 70 8.26 -8.24 2.22
CA LYS A 70 9.09 -8.41 1.03
C LYS A 70 8.56 -9.52 0.11
N ALA A 71 8.23 -10.66 0.66
CA ALA A 71 7.66 -11.78 -0.11
C ALA A 71 6.32 -11.40 -0.76
N CYS A 72 5.45 -10.70 -0.03
CA CYS A 72 4.18 -10.20 -0.57
C CYS A 72 4.40 -9.21 -1.72
N VAL A 73 5.30 -8.25 -1.56
CA VAL A 73 5.64 -7.25 -2.59
C VAL A 73 6.21 -7.92 -3.84
N GLU A 74 7.17 -8.83 -3.69
CA GLU A 74 7.74 -9.56 -4.82
C GLU A 74 6.67 -10.39 -5.56
N ASN A 75 5.84 -11.11 -4.84
CA ASN A 75 4.77 -11.93 -5.42
C ASN A 75 3.68 -11.10 -6.10
N ALA A 76 3.37 -9.93 -5.55
CA ALA A 76 2.33 -9.05 -6.09
C ALA A 76 2.77 -8.32 -7.37
N TYR A 77 4.02 -7.89 -7.44
CA TYR A 77 4.45 -6.93 -8.46
C TYR A 77 5.46 -7.49 -9.47
N LYS A 78 6.32 -8.42 -9.09
CA LYS A 78 7.41 -8.89 -9.96
C LYS A 78 6.89 -9.57 -11.21
N GLY A 79 7.35 -9.06 -12.37
CA GLY A 79 7.01 -9.63 -13.68
C GLY A 79 5.56 -9.44 -14.13
N LYS A 80 4.79 -8.55 -13.46
CA LYS A 80 3.37 -8.32 -13.77
C LYS A 80 3.10 -6.99 -14.49
N PHE A 81 4.13 -6.22 -14.77
CA PHE A 81 4.01 -4.94 -15.45
C PHE A 81 4.59 -5.01 -16.86
N SER A 82 3.93 -4.34 -17.79
CA SER A 82 4.38 -4.25 -19.20
C SER A 82 5.54 -3.28 -19.40
N ASN A 83 5.87 -2.46 -18.41
CA ASN A 83 6.97 -1.51 -18.42
C ASN A 83 7.94 -1.79 -17.29
N GLU A 84 9.25 -1.82 -17.58
CA GLU A 84 10.31 -2.05 -16.60
C GLU A 84 10.32 -1.01 -15.47
N LYS A 85 9.93 0.23 -15.79
CA LYS A 85 9.82 1.31 -14.80
C LYS A 85 8.59 1.20 -13.91
N ILE A 86 7.69 0.25 -14.15
CA ILE A 86 6.44 -0.01 -13.42
C ILE A 86 5.47 1.16 -13.52
N THR A 87 5.81 2.32 -13.01
CA THR A 87 5.05 3.58 -13.07
C THR A 87 5.90 4.67 -13.71
N PRO A 88 6.10 4.65 -15.05
CA PRO A 88 6.92 5.64 -15.71
C PRO A 88 6.30 7.04 -15.63
N LEU A 89 7.15 8.03 -15.42
CA LEU A 89 6.78 9.43 -15.50
C LEU A 89 7.14 9.95 -16.90
N VAL A 90 6.13 10.34 -17.66
CA VAL A 90 6.27 10.81 -19.02
C VAL A 90 6.09 12.32 -19.05
N GLU A 91 7.05 13.02 -19.64
CA GLU A 91 6.95 14.45 -19.86
C GLU A 91 6.04 14.76 -21.06
N LEU A 92 5.10 15.65 -20.86
CA LEU A 92 4.16 16.11 -21.90
C LEU A 92 4.07 17.63 -21.84
N ASN A 93 4.79 18.32 -22.74
CA ASN A 93 4.93 19.77 -22.72
C ASN A 93 5.43 20.28 -21.36
N ASP A 94 4.66 21.14 -20.68
CA ASP A 94 5.00 21.70 -19.36
C ASP A 94 4.46 20.87 -18.18
N SER A 95 4.05 19.63 -18.44
CA SER A 95 3.41 18.77 -17.46
C SER A 95 4.01 17.36 -17.46
N TYR A 96 3.75 16.62 -16.40
CA TYR A 96 4.15 15.23 -16.30
C TYR A 96 2.92 14.32 -16.13
N VAL A 97 2.96 13.17 -16.78
CA VAL A 97 1.95 12.11 -16.64
C VAL A 97 2.57 10.91 -15.98
N LEU A 98 2.08 10.54 -14.81
CA LEU A 98 2.43 9.29 -14.14
C LEU A 98 1.54 8.18 -14.71
N GLU A 99 2.13 7.26 -15.47
CA GLU A 99 1.38 6.16 -16.07
C GLU A 99 1.14 5.04 -15.05
N LEU A 100 -0.12 4.78 -14.73
CA LEU A 100 -0.54 3.75 -13.76
C LEU A 100 -1.17 2.51 -14.42
N PHE A 101 -1.28 2.48 -15.74
CA PHE A 101 -1.97 1.43 -16.49
C PHE A 101 -1.07 0.27 -16.95
N ASN A 102 0.20 0.24 -16.56
CA ASN A 102 1.17 -0.77 -17.03
C ASN A 102 1.04 -2.12 -16.31
N GLY A 103 0.30 -2.21 -15.25
CA GLY A 103 0.12 -3.41 -14.44
C GLY A 103 -1.29 -3.95 -14.44
N PRO A 104 -1.52 -5.10 -13.77
CA PRO A 104 -2.85 -5.62 -13.55
C PRO A 104 -3.62 -4.67 -12.63
N THR A 105 -4.79 -4.31 -13.02
CA THR A 105 -5.71 -3.48 -12.24
C THR A 105 -6.87 -4.30 -11.71
#